data_0e6236259839a7e0d9600242b989bcfc
#
_entry.id   0e6236259839a7e0d9600242b989bcfc
#
_cell.length_a   1.000
_cell.length_b   1.000
_cell.length_c   1.000
_cell.angle_alpha   90.00
_cell.angle_beta   90.00
_cell.angle_gamma   90.00
#
_symmetry.space_group_name_H-M   'P 1'
#
loop_
_entity.id
_entity.type
_entity.pdbx_description
1 polymer ?
#
loop_
_entity_poly.entity_id
_entity_poly.type
_entity_poly.pdbx_seq_one_letter_code
_entity_poly.pdbx_strand_id
1 'polypeptide(L)'
;MLLAIRNFLEKTNNINRSAYFWNAFNAVVSSAQCPVILLVMTRTNGLRDAGIFSIAFAVASLMLYVGQYGLRRFQSSDIHEKYTFAEYNGMRYITCAAMILASLAYCIYGLYFKGYGAEKFTIVFLVCILKVFQAYSDVMHGHMQQKGRLDVATKASSARYIMEVVSFIVMLVLTRSLLASCIVCIIVSFVVMMLGTVNAATNYCDTLKPSISMGKFRMLAIEGFPLFLALFLNMYITNAPKYAIDACLTDEMQAYYNLIFMPAFVIQMIAHFIFNPIITTYAKLWLGKTMQDIRELARLIKKQFIIILGLTAFAILVAATIGIPVLSIIFGTDLSDYKLELCVIMFGGGMLAYATYFSTVLTVIRMQNILVIVYGAVALAAKIMSVLVVSKYSLLGAACMYAGLMTILAVALGIITLVGIRKEKRTLTE
;
A
#
# COMPACT_ATOMS: atom_id res chain seq x y z
N MET A 1 27.48 11.08 -17.05
CA MET A 1 26.81 10.42 -15.90
C MET A 1 25.32 10.14 -16.19
N LEU A 2 24.48 11.13 -16.49
CA LEU A 2 23.04 10.93 -16.75
C LEU A 2 22.77 9.92 -17.87
N LEU A 3 23.48 9.99 -19.00
CA LEU A 3 23.36 9.04 -20.10
C LEU A 3 23.73 7.60 -19.68
N ALA A 4 24.74 7.44 -18.86
CA ALA A 4 25.17 6.13 -18.37
C ALA A 4 24.13 5.50 -17.46
N ILE A 5 23.51 6.27 -16.55
CA ILE A 5 22.42 5.81 -15.68
C ILE A 5 21.22 5.39 -16.52
N ARG A 6 20.82 6.21 -17.49
CA ARG A 6 19.71 5.92 -18.38
C ARG A 6 19.93 4.64 -19.19
N ASN A 7 21.11 4.50 -19.83
CA ASN A 7 21.47 3.30 -20.58
C ASN A 7 21.46 2.04 -19.70
N PHE A 8 21.89 2.15 -18.44
CA PHE A 8 21.82 1.04 -17.48
C PHE A 8 20.36 0.63 -17.17
N LEU A 9 19.49 1.62 -16.94
CA LEU A 9 18.06 1.36 -16.66
C LEU A 9 17.36 0.72 -17.86
N GLU A 10 17.66 1.16 -19.09
CA GLU A 10 17.04 0.72 -20.33
C GLU A 10 17.61 -0.62 -20.83
N LYS A 11 18.80 -1.02 -20.39
CA LYS A 11 19.47 -2.25 -20.86
C LYS A 11 18.67 -3.48 -20.46
N THR A 12 18.20 -4.21 -21.47
CA THR A 12 17.52 -5.51 -21.28
C THR A 12 17.57 -6.33 -22.57
N ASN A 13 17.69 -7.65 -22.44
CA ASN A 13 17.63 -8.58 -23.58
C ASN A 13 16.17 -9.01 -23.88
N ASN A 14 15.28 -8.92 -22.88
CA ASN A 14 13.86 -9.29 -23.03
C ASN A 14 13.02 -8.42 -22.09
N ILE A 15 12.26 -7.51 -22.68
CA ILE A 15 11.47 -6.51 -21.94
C ILE A 15 10.44 -7.18 -21.03
N ASN A 16 9.70 -8.19 -21.51
CA ASN A 16 8.64 -8.84 -20.73
C ASN A 16 9.20 -9.57 -19.51
N ARG A 17 10.30 -10.33 -19.67
CA ARG A 17 10.95 -11.01 -18.56
C ARG A 17 11.54 -10.02 -17.56
N SER A 18 12.17 -8.95 -18.07
CA SER A 18 12.70 -7.87 -17.25
C SER A 18 11.60 -7.17 -16.45
N ALA A 19 10.49 -6.80 -17.10
CA ALA A 19 9.36 -6.16 -16.46
C ALA A 19 8.75 -7.03 -15.35
N TYR A 20 8.56 -8.32 -15.60
CA TYR A 20 8.04 -9.24 -14.58
C TYR A 20 8.97 -9.33 -13.36
N PHE A 21 10.26 -9.59 -13.60
CA PHE A 21 11.24 -9.71 -12.51
C PHE A 21 11.36 -8.43 -11.68
N TRP A 22 11.58 -7.29 -12.35
CA TRP A 22 11.78 -6.01 -11.66
C TRP A 22 10.51 -5.48 -10.98
N ASN A 23 9.33 -5.80 -11.51
CA ASN A 23 8.07 -5.47 -10.83
C ASN A 23 7.90 -6.27 -9.54
N ALA A 24 8.20 -7.58 -9.56
CA ALA A 24 8.17 -8.42 -8.37
C ALA A 24 9.23 -7.96 -7.35
N PHE A 25 10.46 -7.70 -7.79
CA PHE A 25 11.55 -7.20 -6.95
C PHE A 25 11.19 -5.85 -6.32
N ASN A 26 10.64 -4.92 -7.11
CA ASN A 26 10.18 -3.61 -6.61
C ASN A 26 9.09 -3.74 -5.55
N ALA A 27 8.16 -4.68 -5.71
CA ALA A 27 7.12 -4.95 -4.72
C ALA A 27 7.72 -5.43 -3.39
N VAL A 28 8.70 -6.34 -3.43
CA VAL A 28 9.40 -6.83 -2.23
C VAL A 28 10.17 -5.69 -1.56
N VAL A 29 10.99 -4.96 -2.31
CA VAL A 29 11.82 -3.87 -1.75
C VAL A 29 10.95 -2.76 -1.15
N SER A 30 9.87 -2.35 -1.83
CA SER A 30 8.95 -1.33 -1.31
C SER A 30 8.24 -1.77 -0.04
N SER A 31 7.87 -3.04 0.06
CA SER A 31 7.23 -3.60 1.26
C SER A 31 8.21 -3.76 2.43
N ALA A 32 9.47 -4.03 2.13
CA ALA A 32 10.52 -4.22 3.13
C ALA A 32 11.03 -2.90 3.76
N GLN A 33 10.76 -1.73 3.17
CA GLN A 33 11.26 -0.44 3.67
C GLN A 33 10.99 -0.24 5.17
N CYS A 34 9.73 -0.27 5.57
CA CYS A 34 9.34 -0.03 6.97
C CYS A 34 9.89 -1.12 7.92
N PRO A 35 9.72 -2.43 7.65
CA PRO A 35 10.29 -3.49 8.48
C PRO A 35 11.81 -3.37 8.70
N VAL A 36 12.57 -3.13 7.64
CA VAL A 36 14.03 -3.08 7.72
C VAL A 36 14.50 -1.84 8.51
N ILE A 37 13.87 -0.69 8.32
CA ILE A 37 14.17 0.51 9.12
C ILE A 37 13.83 0.27 10.60
N LEU A 38 12.65 -0.30 10.89
CA LEU A 38 12.24 -0.57 12.27
C LEU A 38 13.14 -1.59 12.97
N LEU A 39 13.64 -2.60 12.25
CA LEU A 39 14.60 -3.56 12.77
C LEU A 39 15.88 -2.89 13.30
N VAL A 40 16.43 -1.95 12.55
CA VAL A 40 17.63 -1.22 12.99
C VAL A 40 17.26 -0.23 14.10
N MET A 41 16.15 0.48 13.94
CA MET A 41 15.73 1.53 14.88
C MET A 41 15.44 1.01 16.27
N THR A 42 14.77 -0.14 16.42
CA THR A 42 14.54 -0.76 17.74
C THR A 42 15.82 -1.09 18.49
N ARG A 43 16.87 -1.45 17.75
CA ARG A 43 18.17 -1.80 18.34
C ARG A 43 19.08 -0.58 18.59
N THR A 44 18.93 0.50 17.85
CA THR A 44 19.79 1.68 17.95
C THR A 44 19.21 2.79 18.81
N ASN A 45 17.94 3.13 18.63
CA ASN A 45 17.26 4.26 19.23
C ASN A 45 16.20 3.86 20.27
N GLY A 46 15.72 2.60 20.22
CA GLY A 46 14.69 2.09 21.12
C GLY A 46 13.27 2.19 20.57
N LEU A 47 12.30 1.82 21.43
CA LEU A 47 10.90 1.63 21.03
C LEU A 47 10.17 2.94 20.77
N ARG A 48 10.48 4.02 21.51
CA ARG A 48 9.80 5.31 21.32
C ARG A 48 10.00 5.84 19.90
N ASP A 49 11.23 5.92 19.42
CA ASP A 49 11.54 6.39 18.07
C ASP A 49 10.94 5.47 17.00
N ALA A 50 11.01 4.15 17.24
CA ALA A 50 10.38 3.15 16.38
C ALA A 50 8.86 3.35 16.28
N GLY A 51 8.20 3.70 17.38
CA GLY A 51 6.77 4.03 17.41
C GLY A 51 6.43 5.30 16.63
N ILE A 52 7.19 6.38 16.85
CA ILE A 52 7.04 7.65 16.11
C ILE A 52 7.22 7.42 14.61
N PHE A 53 8.26 6.70 14.20
CA PHE A 53 8.48 6.38 12.79
C PHE A 53 7.37 5.51 12.20
N SER A 54 6.89 4.56 12.98
CA SER A 54 5.82 3.63 12.61
C SER A 54 4.53 4.33 12.24
N ILE A 55 4.07 5.27 13.10
CA ILE A 55 2.89 6.07 12.81
C ILE A 55 3.14 7.07 11.69
N ALA A 56 4.32 7.67 11.64
CA ALA A 56 4.72 8.56 10.55
C ALA A 56 4.63 7.85 9.19
N PHE A 57 5.12 6.61 9.10
CA PHE A 57 5.05 5.80 7.88
C PHE A 57 3.61 5.41 7.52
N ALA A 58 2.76 5.08 8.51
CA ALA A 58 1.35 4.76 8.29
C ALA A 58 0.57 5.97 7.77
N VAL A 59 0.76 7.15 8.36
CA VAL A 59 0.15 8.42 7.92
C VAL A 59 0.64 8.79 6.52
N ALA A 60 1.94 8.75 6.28
CA ALA A 60 2.52 9.07 4.98
C ALA A 60 2.03 8.11 3.88
N SER A 61 1.83 6.83 4.21
CA SER A 61 1.24 5.85 3.29
C SER A 61 -0.22 6.16 2.96
N LEU A 62 -1.00 6.69 3.90
CA LEU A 62 -2.37 7.15 3.63
C LEU A 62 -2.37 8.40 2.74
N MET A 63 -1.52 9.39 3.07
CA MET A 63 -1.40 10.63 2.31
C MET A 63 -0.88 10.38 0.88
N LEU A 64 -0.07 9.35 0.68
CA LEU A 64 0.41 8.93 -0.63
C LEU A 64 -0.75 8.67 -1.61
N TYR A 65 -1.88 8.10 -1.16
CA TYR A 65 -3.04 7.90 -2.03
C TYR A 65 -3.70 9.21 -2.45
N VAL A 66 -3.64 10.26 -1.63
CA VAL A 66 -4.06 11.62 -2.04
C VAL A 66 -3.15 12.12 -3.16
N GLY A 67 -1.84 11.97 -3.02
CA GLY A 67 -0.87 12.36 -4.04
C GLY A 67 -0.97 11.53 -5.33
N GLN A 68 -1.18 10.22 -5.22
CA GLN A 68 -1.32 9.33 -6.38
C GLN A 68 -2.67 9.45 -7.08
N TYR A 69 -3.75 9.70 -6.35
CA TYR A 69 -5.12 9.87 -6.86
C TYR A 69 -5.58 8.75 -7.82
N GLY A 70 -4.96 7.58 -7.76
CA GLY A 70 -5.23 6.48 -8.67
C GLY A 70 -4.81 6.71 -10.14
N LEU A 71 -4.17 7.83 -10.46
CA LEU A 71 -3.87 8.27 -11.83
C LEU A 71 -3.06 7.24 -12.63
N ARG A 72 -2.08 6.58 -12.02
CA ARG A 72 -1.27 5.58 -12.72
C ARG A 72 -2.09 4.43 -13.28
N ARG A 73 -3.08 3.93 -12.52
CA ARG A 73 -3.95 2.85 -12.99
C ARG A 73 -4.83 3.30 -14.15
N PHE A 74 -5.34 4.53 -14.06
CA PHE A 74 -6.12 5.15 -15.11
C PHE A 74 -5.26 5.37 -16.37
N GLN A 75 -4.10 5.99 -16.23
CA GLN A 75 -3.14 6.26 -17.30
C GLN A 75 -2.66 4.97 -18.00
N SER A 76 -2.31 3.94 -17.26
CA SER A 76 -1.83 2.67 -17.84
C SER A 76 -2.92 1.91 -18.61
N SER A 77 -4.21 2.22 -18.39
CA SER A 77 -5.36 1.67 -19.12
C SER A 77 -5.85 2.56 -20.26
N ASP A 78 -5.35 3.78 -20.38
CA ASP A 78 -5.69 4.75 -21.43
C ASP A 78 -4.92 4.44 -22.72
N ILE A 79 -5.32 3.35 -23.39
CA ILE A 79 -4.68 2.88 -24.65
C ILE A 79 -4.86 3.88 -25.79
N HIS A 80 -5.97 4.64 -25.79
CA HIS A 80 -6.29 5.61 -26.85
C HIS A 80 -5.67 6.98 -26.59
N GLU A 81 -4.88 7.14 -25.53
CA GLU A 81 -4.22 8.40 -25.16
C GLU A 81 -5.20 9.60 -25.12
N LYS A 82 -6.38 9.37 -24.48
CA LYS A 82 -7.41 10.41 -24.29
C LYS A 82 -6.84 11.65 -23.61
N TYR A 83 -5.87 11.46 -22.73
CA TYR A 83 -5.12 12.50 -22.04
C TYR A 83 -3.63 12.39 -22.36
N THR A 84 -3.00 13.54 -22.61
CA THR A 84 -1.56 13.62 -22.82
C THR A 84 -0.79 13.43 -21.52
N PHE A 85 0.51 13.06 -21.63
CA PHE A 85 1.37 13.00 -20.45
C PHE A 85 1.44 14.34 -19.71
N ALA A 86 1.49 15.46 -20.44
CA ALA A 86 1.51 16.80 -19.87
C ALA A 86 0.29 17.11 -18.99
N GLU A 87 -0.90 16.59 -19.35
CA GLU A 87 -2.15 16.74 -18.58
C GLU A 87 -2.14 15.86 -17.33
N TYR A 88 -1.71 14.59 -17.44
CA TYR A 88 -1.49 13.73 -16.27
C TYR A 88 -0.47 14.33 -15.31
N ASN A 89 0.62 14.90 -15.84
CA ASN A 89 1.65 15.55 -15.04
C ASN A 89 1.12 16.83 -14.36
N GLY A 90 0.30 17.62 -15.06
CA GLY A 90 -0.39 18.80 -14.49
C GLY A 90 -1.29 18.42 -13.31
N MET A 91 -2.12 17.37 -13.46
CA MET A 91 -2.93 16.82 -12.37
C MET A 91 -2.05 16.34 -11.21
N ARG A 92 -0.90 15.71 -11.48
CA ARG A 92 0.05 15.24 -10.47
C ARG A 92 0.62 16.37 -9.61
N TYR A 93 0.95 17.51 -10.18
CA TYR A 93 1.39 18.68 -9.39
C TYR A 93 0.32 19.12 -8.39
N ILE A 94 -0.95 19.19 -8.85
CA ILE A 94 -2.07 19.58 -7.98
C ILE A 94 -2.31 18.55 -6.88
N THR A 95 -2.30 17.25 -7.20
CA THR A 95 -2.51 16.20 -6.19
C THR A 95 -1.34 16.09 -5.21
N CYS A 96 -0.10 16.34 -5.63
CA CYS A 96 1.04 16.43 -4.72
C CYS A 96 0.93 17.65 -3.79
N ALA A 97 0.50 18.80 -4.29
CA ALA A 97 0.23 19.98 -3.45
C ALA A 97 -0.91 19.69 -2.44
N ALA A 98 -2.00 19.05 -2.89
CA ALA A 98 -3.07 18.61 -1.99
C ALA A 98 -2.59 17.62 -0.92
N MET A 99 -1.69 16.69 -1.28
CA MET A 99 -1.06 15.77 -0.34
C MET A 99 -0.25 16.50 0.72
N ILE A 100 0.55 17.50 0.34
CA ILE A 100 1.34 18.30 1.29
C ILE A 100 0.41 19.05 2.25
N LEU A 101 -0.63 19.70 1.73
CA LEU A 101 -1.61 20.42 2.54
C LEU A 101 -2.37 19.48 3.48
N ALA A 102 -2.81 18.32 3.01
CA ALA A 102 -3.49 17.32 3.84
C ALA A 102 -2.54 16.77 4.93
N SER A 103 -1.26 16.54 4.59
CA SER A 103 -0.26 16.11 5.57
C SER A 103 -0.02 17.16 6.65
N LEU A 104 0.10 18.41 6.25
CA LEU A 104 0.23 19.53 7.20
C LEU A 104 -1.00 19.66 8.11
N ALA A 105 -2.20 19.59 7.53
CA ALA A 105 -3.45 19.62 8.28
C ALA A 105 -3.54 18.46 9.28
N TYR A 106 -3.12 17.24 8.89
CA TYR A 106 -3.06 16.10 9.81
C TYR A 106 -2.07 16.34 10.95
N CYS A 107 -0.88 16.87 10.67
CA CYS A 107 0.10 17.18 11.71
C CYS A 107 -0.38 18.28 12.68
N ILE A 108 -1.04 19.32 12.16
CA ILE A 108 -1.67 20.36 12.97
C ILE A 108 -2.78 19.76 13.84
N TYR A 109 -3.63 18.89 13.28
CA TYR A 109 -4.62 18.15 14.07
C TYR A 109 -3.97 17.31 15.17
N GLY A 110 -2.84 16.65 14.86
CA GLY A 110 -2.05 15.90 15.85
C GLY A 110 -1.53 16.77 16.99
N LEU A 111 -1.07 17.97 16.69
CA LEU A 111 -0.58 18.93 17.67
C LEU A 111 -1.67 19.36 18.66
N TYR A 112 -2.87 19.70 18.16
CA TYR A 112 -3.95 20.22 19.00
C TYR A 112 -4.80 19.14 19.69
N PHE A 113 -4.97 17.97 19.08
CA PHE A 113 -5.95 16.98 19.54
C PHE A 113 -5.36 15.65 19.97
N LYS A 114 -4.07 15.36 19.63
CA LYS A 114 -3.41 14.10 19.97
C LYS A 114 -2.17 14.28 20.86
N GLY A 115 -1.87 15.51 21.27
CA GLY A 115 -0.71 15.79 22.11
C GLY A 115 0.64 15.58 21.42
N TYR A 116 0.73 15.77 20.11
CA TYR A 116 2.01 15.69 19.42
C TYR A 116 2.99 16.75 19.93
N GLY A 117 4.19 16.34 20.33
CA GLY A 117 5.30 17.26 20.53
C GLY A 117 5.88 17.74 19.19
N ALA A 118 6.68 18.81 19.22
CA ALA A 118 7.31 19.36 18.01
C ALA A 118 8.15 18.32 17.24
N GLU A 119 8.82 17.42 17.96
CA GLU A 119 9.60 16.32 17.36
C GLU A 119 8.73 15.38 16.53
N LYS A 120 7.66 14.83 17.12
CA LYS A 120 6.74 13.90 16.44
C LYS A 120 6.04 14.57 15.25
N PHE A 121 5.60 15.82 15.42
CA PHE A 121 5.04 16.63 14.34
C PHE A 121 6.00 16.72 13.17
N THR A 122 7.26 17.10 13.43
CA THR A 122 8.28 17.29 12.38
C THR A 122 8.58 15.97 11.67
N ILE A 123 8.75 14.86 12.41
CA ILE A 123 9.04 13.54 11.82
C ILE A 123 7.90 13.07 10.95
N VAL A 124 6.64 13.15 11.43
CA VAL A 124 5.46 12.75 10.64
C VAL A 124 5.38 13.56 9.34
N PHE A 125 5.60 14.87 9.42
CA PHE A 125 5.57 15.73 8.24
C PHE A 125 6.72 15.42 7.25
N LEU A 126 7.94 15.22 7.73
CA LEU A 126 9.09 14.86 6.88
C LEU A 126 8.90 13.52 6.16
N VAL A 127 8.35 12.51 6.85
CA VAL A 127 8.05 11.21 6.21
C VAL A 127 6.93 11.36 5.17
N CYS A 128 5.96 12.26 5.39
CA CYS A 128 4.98 12.60 4.35
C CYS A 128 5.65 13.28 3.14
N ILE A 129 6.58 14.21 3.35
CA ILE A 129 7.36 14.85 2.26
C ILE A 129 8.17 13.81 1.48
N LEU A 130 8.80 12.85 2.16
CA LEU A 130 9.51 11.75 1.49
C LEU A 130 8.57 10.99 0.51
N LYS A 131 7.32 10.74 0.90
CA LYS A 131 6.33 10.06 0.05
C LYS A 131 5.80 10.93 -1.10
N VAL A 132 5.96 12.26 -1.07
CA VAL A 132 5.63 13.14 -2.21
C VAL A 132 6.48 12.77 -3.43
N PHE A 133 7.76 12.44 -3.25
CA PHE A 133 8.61 12.00 -4.37
C PHE A 133 8.13 10.69 -4.97
N GLN A 134 7.59 9.79 -4.14
CA GLN A 134 6.95 8.56 -4.61
C GLN A 134 5.68 8.87 -5.41
N ALA A 135 4.84 9.77 -4.92
CA ALA A 135 3.64 10.22 -5.63
C ALA A 135 3.99 10.87 -6.98
N TYR A 136 4.97 11.78 -6.98
CA TYR A 136 5.40 12.47 -8.19
C TYR A 136 5.95 11.51 -9.25
N SER A 137 6.82 10.57 -8.84
CA SER A 137 7.40 9.56 -9.74
C SER A 137 6.34 8.64 -10.37
N ASP A 138 5.22 8.43 -9.71
CA ASP A 138 4.20 7.46 -10.10
C ASP A 138 3.55 7.77 -11.47
N VAL A 139 3.37 9.06 -11.84
CA VAL A 139 2.85 9.44 -13.16
C VAL A 139 3.84 9.13 -14.28
N MET A 140 5.15 9.29 -14.03
CA MET A 140 6.20 8.93 -14.99
C MET A 140 6.28 7.41 -15.14
N HIS A 141 6.16 6.66 -14.04
CA HIS A 141 6.08 5.21 -14.06
C HIS A 141 4.84 4.71 -14.83
N GLY A 142 3.70 5.39 -14.67
CA GLY A 142 2.47 5.13 -15.43
C GLY A 142 2.69 5.29 -16.93
N HIS A 143 3.35 6.35 -17.34
CA HIS A 143 3.65 6.61 -18.76
C HIS A 143 4.64 5.60 -19.34
N MET A 144 5.75 5.31 -18.65
CA MET A 144 6.67 4.26 -19.07
C MET A 144 5.96 2.89 -19.18
N GLN A 145 5.03 2.59 -18.26
CA GLN A 145 4.21 1.38 -18.32
C GLN A 145 3.28 1.39 -19.54
N GLN A 146 2.64 2.50 -19.86
CA GLN A 146 1.80 2.69 -21.05
C GLN A 146 2.60 2.48 -22.36
N LYS A 147 3.86 2.92 -22.38
CA LYS A 147 4.80 2.68 -23.49
C LYS A 147 5.48 1.30 -23.45
N GLY A 148 5.02 0.36 -22.61
CA GLY A 148 5.52 -1.01 -22.52
C GLY A 148 6.86 -1.17 -21.80
N ARG A 149 7.37 -0.12 -21.12
CA ARG A 149 8.66 -0.12 -20.43
C ARG A 149 8.50 -0.08 -18.91
N LEU A 150 7.65 -0.97 -18.38
CA LEU A 150 7.49 -1.16 -16.93
C LEU A 150 8.81 -1.54 -16.24
N ASP A 151 9.71 -2.23 -16.96
CA ASP A 151 11.03 -2.62 -16.45
C ASP A 151 11.88 -1.41 -16.04
N VAL A 152 11.91 -0.35 -16.85
CA VAL A 152 12.65 0.89 -16.55
C VAL A 152 12.06 1.59 -15.31
N ALA A 153 10.74 1.72 -15.28
CA ALA A 153 10.03 2.33 -14.16
C ALA A 153 10.33 1.61 -12.82
N THR A 154 10.29 0.28 -12.83
CA THR A 154 10.49 -0.52 -11.62
C THR A 154 11.96 -0.64 -11.21
N LYS A 155 12.91 -0.64 -12.14
CA LYS A 155 14.34 -0.51 -11.83
C LYS A 155 14.63 0.81 -11.12
N ALA A 156 14.17 1.93 -11.67
CA ALA A 156 14.39 3.26 -11.10
C ALA A 156 13.78 3.39 -9.70
N SER A 157 12.54 2.89 -9.50
CA SER A 157 11.90 2.93 -8.19
C SER A 157 12.56 1.99 -7.18
N SER A 158 13.01 0.79 -7.58
CA SER A 158 13.75 -0.11 -6.70
C SER A 158 15.06 0.48 -6.23
N ALA A 159 15.82 1.11 -7.14
CA ALA A 159 17.06 1.81 -6.78
C ALA A 159 16.79 2.93 -5.77
N ARG A 160 15.72 3.71 -5.96
CA ARG A 160 15.32 4.77 -5.02
C ARG A 160 14.99 4.20 -3.64
N TYR A 161 14.15 3.15 -3.56
CA TYR A 161 13.78 2.55 -2.28
C TYR A 161 14.98 1.95 -1.53
N ILE A 162 15.91 1.31 -2.24
CA ILE A 162 17.13 0.80 -1.63
C ILE A 162 17.98 1.95 -1.08
N MET A 163 18.18 3.01 -1.86
CA MET A 163 18.98 4.16 -1.43
C MET A 163 18.32 4.92 -0.27
N GLU A 164 16.98 5.03 -0.23
CA GLU A 164 16.23 5.56 0.90
C GLU A 164 16.51 4.76 2.18
N VAL A 165 16.38 3.43 2.12
CA VAL A 165 16.62 2.56 3.29
C VAL A 165 18.08 2.63 3.74
N VAL A 166 19.03 2.53 2.80
CA VAL A 166 20.46 2.56 3.12
C VAL A 166 20.86 3.90 3.74
N SER A 167 20.48 5.03 3.11
CA SER A 167 20.82 6.36 3.61
C SER A 167 20.18 6.64 4.98
N PHE A 168 18.92 6.20 5.17
CA PHE A 168 18.25 6.33 6.44
C PHE A 168 18.97 5.56 7.56
N ILE A 169 19.31 4.29 7.31
CA ILE A 169 19.97 3.42 8.28
C ILE A 169 21.39 3.92 8.60
N VAL A 170 22.17 4.26 7.56
CA VAL A 170 23.54 4.78 7.77
C VAL A 170 23.50 6.02 8.66
N MET A 171 22.61 6.96 8.35
CA MET A 171 22.50 8.18 9.13
C MET A 171 21.99 7.93 10.55
N LEU A 172 21.04 6.99 10.72
CA LEU A 172 20.51 6.61 12.03
C LEU A 172 21.58 5.99 12.93
N VAL A 173 22.40 5.09 12.38
CA VAL A 173 23.48 4.43 13.14
C VAL A 173 24.59 5.42 13.52
N LEU A 174 24.94 6.36 12.64
CA LEU A 174 25.99 7.35 12.87
C LEU A 174 25.57 8.42 13.88
N THR A 175 24.32 8.91 13.79
CA THR A 175 23.90 10.10 14.56
C THR A 175 22.95 9.79 15.70
N ARG A 176 22.33 8.61 15.71
CA ARG A 176 21.23 8.28 16.62
C ARG A 176 20.07 9.28 16.58
N SER A 177 19.97 10.07 15.51
CA SER A 177 18.97 11.10 15.33
C SER A 177 17.97 10.69 14.24
N LEU A 178 16.71 10.49 14.64
CA LEU A 178 15.62 10.20 13.72
C LEU A 178 15.37 11.37 12.75
N LEU A 179 15.47 12.59 13.25
CA LEU A 179 15.31 13.82 12.45
C LEU A 179 16.37 13.91 11.34
N ALA A 180 17.65 13.73 11.69
CA ALA A 180 18.74 13.77 10.72
C ALA A 180 18.59 12.68 9.66
N SER A 181 18.16 11.48 10.06
CA SER A 181 17.92 10.35 9.14
C SER A 181 16.80 10.66 8.15
N CYS A 182 15.71 11.28 8.60
CA CYS A 182 14.61 11.70 7.71
C CYS A 182 15.09 12.76 6.70
N ILE A 183 15.84 13.77 7.12
CA ILE A 183 16.34 14.85 6.25
C ILE A 183 17.28 14.28 5.17
N VAL A 184 18.27 13.46 5.56
CA VAL A 184 19.21 12.86 4.62
C VAL A 184 18.46 11.93 3.64
N CYS A 185 17.53 11.14 4.11
CA CYS A 185 16.70 10.28 3.27
C CYS A 185 15.90 11.08 2.23
N ILE A 186 15.33 12.24 2.60
CA ILE A 186 14.62 13.15 1.69
C ILE A 186 15.57 13.66 0.59
N ILE A 187 16.77 14.13 0.95
CA ILE A 187 17.74 14.63 -0.01
C ILE A 187 18.16 13.52 -0.98
N VAL A 188 18.50 12.33 -0.45
CA VAL A 188 18.89 11.18 -1.26
C VAL A 188 17.75 10.73 -2.18
N SER A 189 16.52 10.64 -1.66
CA SER A 189 15.33 10.28 -2.45
C SER A 189 15.10 11.25 -3.61
N PHE A 190 15.23 12.57 -3.35
CA PHE A 190 15.12 13.59 -4.38
C PHE A 190 16.19 13.44 -5.47
N VAL A 191 17.46 13.30 -5.07
CA VAL A 191 18.57 13.13 -6.01
C VAL A 191 18.40 11.87 -6.86
N VAL A 192 18.09 10.74 -6.24
CA VAL A 192 17.90 9.45 -6.96
C VAL A 192 16.68 9.51 -7.87
N MET A 193 15.61 10.18 -7.46
CA MET A 193 14.44 10.40 -8.32
C MET A 193 14.83 11.23 -9.56
N MET A 194 15.58 12.31 -9.41
CA MET A 194 16.01 13.15 -10.53
C MET A 194 16.94 12.40 -11.49
N LEU A 195 17.94 11.71 -10.95
CA LEU A 195 18.92 10.98 -11.76
C LEU A 195 18.37 9.70 -12.40
N GLY A 196 17.44 9.03 -11.74
CA GLY A 196 16.82 7.78 -12.20
C GLY A 196 15.53 8.03 -12.96
N THR A 197 14.44 8.29 -12.23
CA THR A 197 13.07 8.32 -12.81
C THR A 197 12.87 9.47 -13.79
N VAL A 198 13.23 10.69 -13.40
CA VAL A 198 13.02 11.88 -14.25
C VAL A 198 13.91 11.81 -15.50
N ASN A 199 15.19 11.47 -15.31
CA ASN A 199 16.12 11.30 -16.43
C ASN A 199 15.69 10.18 -17.40
N ALA A 200 15.18 9.05 -16.91
CA ALA A 200 14.66 7.99 -17.78
C ALA A 200 13.38 8.43 -18.51
N ALA A 201 12.49 9.17 -17.84
CA ALA A 201 11.22 9.64 -18.41
C ALA A 201 11.42 10.55 -19.62
N THR A 202 12.53 11.28 -19.73
CA THR A 202 12.82 12.15 -20.89
C THR A 202 12.89 11.42 -22.23
N ASN A 203 13.12 10.10 -22.24
CA ASN A 203 13.11 9.30 -23.47
C ASN A 203 11.72 8.87 -23.91
N TYR A 204 10.73 8.96 -23.03
CA TYR A 204 9.38 8.45 -23.28
C TYR A 204 8.33 9.55 -23.34
N CYS A 205 8.67 10.77 -22.91
CA CYS A 205 7.78 11.92 -22.85
C CYS A 205 8.26 13.01 -23.82
N ASP A 206 7.36 13.53 -24.64
CA ASP A 206 7.66 14.66 -25.53
C ASP A 206 8.01 15.92 -24.72
N THR A 207 7.38 16.08 -23.57
CA THR A 207 7.65 17.18 -22.62
C THR A 207 7.35 16.77 -21.20
N LEU A 208 8.20 17.21 -20.26
CA LEU A 208 7.95 17.08 -18.82
C LEU A 208 7.17 18.29 -18.26
N LYS A 209 6.92 19.32 -19.08
CA LYS A 209 6.17 20.49 -18.62
C LYS A 209 4.72 20.12 -18.35
N PRO A 210 4.16 20.50 -17.19
CA PRO A 210 2.76 20.25 -16.89
C PRO A 210 1.85 21.12 -17.77
N SER A 211 0.74 20.56 -18.22
CA SER A 211 -0.35 21.29 -18.86
C SER A 211 -1.60 21.22 -17.98
N ILE A 212 -2.14 22.37 -17.61
CA ILE A 212 -3.35 22.45 -16.78
C ILE A 212 -4.43 23.15 -17.57
N SER A 213 -5.27 22.36 -18.26
CA SER A 213 -6.54 22.81 -18.81
C SER A 213 -7.65 22.53 -17.81
N MET A 214 -8.35 23.55 -17.33
CA MET A 214 -9.37 23.40 -16.28
C MET A 214 -10.47 22.39 -16.68
N GLY A 215 -10.88 22.34 -17.95
CA GLY A 215 -11.87 21.39 -18.44
C GLY A 215 -11.37 19.94 -18.35
N LYS A 216 -10.16 19.66 -18.84
CA LYS A 216 -9.55 18.33 -18.80
C LYS A 216 -9.18 17.91 -17.39
N PHE A 217 -8.70 18.85 -16.57
CA PHE A 217 -8.45 18.61 -15.15
C PHE A 217 -9.72 18.14 -14.44
N ARG A 218 -10.85 18.86 -14.61
CA ARG A 218 -12.13 18.49 -14.00
C ARG A 218 -12.59 17.10 -14.46
N MET A 219 -12.48 16.78 -15.74
CA MET A 219 -12.85 15.47 -16.27
C MET A 219 -12.00 14.36 -15.66
N LEU A 220 -10.66 14.51 -15.65
CA LEU A 220 -9.73 13.54 -15.10
C LEU A 220 -9.93 13.38 -13.59
N ALA A 221 -10.23 14.46 -12.87
CA ALA A 221 -10.53 14.42 -11.45
C ALA A 221 -11.81 13.62 -11.15
N ILE A 222 -12.90 13.85 -11.91
CA ILE A 222 -14.17 13.13 -11.74
C ILE A 222 -14.01 11.64 -12.09
N GLU A 223 -13.34 11.33 -13.21
CA GLU A 223 -13.14 9.95 -13.65
C GLU A 223 -12.22 9.15 -12.70
N GLY A 224 -11.20 9.79 -12.12
CA GLY A 224 -10.27 9.17 -11.15
C GLY A 224 -10.82 9.07 -9.73
N PHE A 225 -11.83 9.89 -9.36
CA PHE A 225 -12.30 10.00 -7.97
C PHE A 225 -12.79 8.67 -7.35
N PRO A 226 -13.59 7.84 -8.01
CA PRO A 226 -14.06 6.58 -7.42
C PRO A 226 -12.89 5.63 -7.10
N LEU A 227 -11.90 5.56 -7.98
CA LEU A 227 -10.71 4.74 -7.79
C LEU A 227 -9.84 5.27 -6.65
N PHE A 228 -9.61 6.59 -6.62
CA PHE A 228 -8.92 7.26 -5.51
C PHE A 228 -9.60 6.93 -4.18
N LEU A 229 -10.91 7.14 -4.10
CA LEU A 229 -11.68 6.96 -2.86
C LEU A 229 -11.60 5.50 -2.37
N ALA A 230 -11.75 4.52 -3.27
CA ALA A 230 -11.64 3.11 -2.92
C ALA A 230 -10.26 2.76 -2.35
N LEU A 231 -9.19 3.25 -2.97
CA LEU A 231 -7.81 3.00 -2.53
C LEU A 231 -7.50 3.69 -1.20
N PHE A 232 -7.92 4.94 -1.05
CA PHE A 232 -7.76 5.72 0.17
C PHE A 232 -8.50 5.08 1.35
N LEU A 233 -9.77 4.72 1.16
CA LEU A 233 -10.57 4.07 2.20
C LEU A 233 -10.01 2.71 2.60
N ASN A 234 -9.58 1.89 1.63
CA ASN A 234 -8.93 0.61 1.92
C ASN A 234 -7.67 0.78 2.78
N MET A 235 -6.82 1.77 2.44
CA MET A 235 -5.61 2.08 3.22
C MET A 235 -5.94 2.61 4.62
N TYR A 236 -6.97 3.47 4.72
CA TYR A 236 -7.45 3.97 6.00
C TYR A 236 -7.93 2.83 6.91
N ILE A 237 -8.78 1.92 6.41
CA ILE A 237 -9.33 0.80 7.17
C ILE A 237 -8.20 -0.12 7.67
N THR A 238 -7.26 -0.45 6.80
CA THR A 238 -6.12 -1.33 7.14
C THR A 238 -5.25 -0.75 8.25
N ASN A 239 -5.08 0.58 8.32
CA ASN A 239 -4.28 1.25 9.33
C ASN A 239 -5.12 1.89 10.46
N ALA A 240 -6.44 1.75 10.45
CA ALA A 240 -7.30 2.37 11.47
C ALA A 240 -6.90 2.01 12.92
N PRO A 241 -6.50 0.76 13.26
CA PRO A 241 -6.00 0.46 14.59
C PRO A 241 -4.75 1.25 14.96
N LYS A 242 -3.83 1.49 14.02
CA LYS A 242 -2.60 2.29 14.24
C LYS A 242 -2.91 3.75 14.55
N TYR A 243 -3.90 4.32 13.85
CA TYR A 243 -4.35 5.69 14.11
C TYR A 243 -5.06 5.81 15.46
N ALA A 244 -5.73 4.74 15.91
CA ALA A 244 -6.34 4.68 17.24
C ALA A 244 -5.29 4.55 18.35
N ILE A 245 -4.27 3.70 18.17
CA ILE A 245 -3.14 3.60 19.10
C ILE A 245 -2.47 4.96 19.24
N ASP A 246 -2.16 5.64 18.15
CA ASP A 246 -1.59 6.97 18.12
C ASP A 246 -2.45 8.06 18.82
N ALA A 247 -3.76 7.83 18.92
CA ALA A 247 -4.68 8.76 19.56
C ALA A 247 -4.83 8.56 21.08
N CYS A 248 -4.59 7.34 21.60
CA CYS A 248 -4.92 7.01 22.98
C CYS A 248 -3.89 6.16 23.73
N LEU A 249 -2.83 5.70 23.10
CA LEU A 249 -1.74 4.94 23.71
C LEU A 249 -0.39 5.63 23.50
N THR A 250 0.70 5.00 24.00
CA THR A 250 2.06 5.55 23.92
C THR A 250 2.75 5.19 22.60
N ASP A 251 3.86 5.88 22.29
CA ASP A 251 4.67 5.60 21.10
C ASP A 251 5.31 4.21 21.18
N GLU A 252 5.68 3.72 22.39
CA GLU A 252 6.20 2.37 22.58
C GLU A 252 5.15 1.31 22.24
N MET A 253 3.88 1.50 22.62
CA MET A 253 2.77 0.63 22.23
C MET A 253 2.56 0.62 20.72
N GLN A 254 2.74 1.77 20.07
CA GLN A 254 2.72 1.87 18.62
C GLN A 254 3.84 1.03 17.98
N ALA A 255 5.05 1.03 18.58
CA ALA A 255 6.14 0.17 18.13
C ALA A 255 5.79 -1.30 18.29
N TYR A 256 5.42 -1.75 19.50
CA TYR A 256 5.04 -3.13 19.76
C TYR A 256 3.99 -3.64 18.76
N TYR A 257 2.92 -2.86 18.55
CA TYR A 257 1.89 -3.23 17.58
C TYR A 257 2.45 -3.41 16.17
N ASN A 258 3.33 -2.52 15.71
CA ASN A 258 3.90 -2.65 14.37
C ASN A 258 4.86 -3.84 14.23
N LEU A 259 5.63 -4.17 15.28
CA LEU A 259 6.53 -5.34 15.26
C LEU A 259 5.73 -6.64 15.11
N ILE A 260 4.67 -6.81 15.89
CA ILE A 260 3.80 -8.00 15.79
C ILE A 260 2.90 -7.99 14.55
N PHE A 261 2.69 -6.82 13.93
CA PHE A 261 1.88 -6.68 12.70
C PHE A 261 2.63 -7.08 11.43
N MET A 262 3.98 -7.01 11.43
CA MET A 262 4.80 -7.26 10.23
C MET A 262 4.56 -8.62 9.56
N PRO A 263 4.45 -9.74 10.28
CA PRO A 263 4.21 -11.04 9.65
C PRO A 263 2.89 -11.12 8.86
N ALA A 264 1.89 -10.30 9.21
CA ALA A 264 0.60 -10.30 8.51
C ALA A 264 0.73 -9.83 7.04
N PHE A 265 1.69 -8.95 6.73
CA PHE A 265 1.98 -8.55 5.34
C PHE A 265 2.49 -9.70 4.49
N VAL A 266 3.21 -10.66 5.08
CA VAL A 266 3.74 -11.82 4.37
C VAL A 266 2.60 -12.70 3.86
N ILE A 267 1.53 -12.88 4.64
CA ILE A 267 0.34 -13.64 4.20
C ILE A 267 -0.26 -12.99 2.96
N GLN A 268 -0.46 -11.67 2.99
CA GLN A 268 -1.03 -10.93 1.88
C GLN A 268 -0.14 -11.02 0.63
N MET A 269 1.17 -10.87 0.80
CA MET A 269 2.13 -10.97 -0.30
C MET A 269 2.12 -12.36 -0.96
N ILE A 270 2.15 -13.42 -0.17
CA ILE A 270 2.08 -14.80 -0.69
C ILE A 270 0.74 -15.04 -1.39
N ALA A 271 -0.37 -14.61 -0.80
CA ALA A 271 -1.68 -14.73 -1.40
C ALA A 271 -1.73 -14.04 -2.78
N HIS A 272 -1.18 -12.82 -2.89
CA HIS A 272 -1.06 -12.10 -4.17
C HIS A 272 -0.27 -12.87 -5.23
N PHE A 273 0.86 -13.47 -4.86
CA PHE A 273 1.63 -14.30 -5.79
C PHE A 273 0.84 -15.52 -6.30
N ILE A 274 -0.03 -16.08 -5.47
CA ILE A 274 -0.83 -17.27 -5.81
C ILE A 274 -1.99 -16.90 -6.74
N PHE A 275 -2.73 -15.81 -6.48
CA PHE A 275 -3.93 -15.52 -7.25
C PHE A 275 -3.72 -14.56 -8.44
N ASN A 276 -2.69 -13.70 -8.45
CA ASN A 276 -2.45 -12.77 -9.57
C ASN A 276 -2.32 -13.46 -10.94
N PRO A 277 -1.61 -14.60 -11.10
CA PRO A 277 -1.50 -15.26 -12.39
C PRO A 277 -2.84 -15.79 -12.94
N ILE A 278 -3.83 -16.01 -12.08
CA ILE A 278 -5.12 -16.61 -12.43
C ILE A 278 -6.16 -15.56 -12.85
N ILE A 279 -5.90 -14.26 -12.59
CA ILE A 279 -6.83 -13.17 -12.89
C ILE A 279 -7.20 -13.11 -14.37
N THR A 280 -6.25 -13.32 -15.26
CA THR A 280 -6.48 -13.34 -16.71
C THR A 280 -7.40 -14.50 -17.13
N THR A 281 -7.27 -15.66 -16.49
CA THR A 281 -8.16 -16.80 -16.69
C THR A 281 -9.57 -16.47 -16.23
N TYR A 282 -9.74 -15.82 -15.07
CA TYR A 282 -11.06 -15.36 -14.60
C TYR A 282 -11.72 -14.39 -15.57
N ALA A 283 -10.95 -13.45 -16.13
CA ALA A 283 -11.46 -12.52 -17.13
C ALA A 283 -11.94 -13.23 -18.41
N LYS A 284 -11.18 -14.20 -18.91
CA LYS A 284 -11.58 -15.01 -20.08
C LYS A 284 -12.86 -15.79 -19.82
N LEU A 285 -12.95 -16.50 -18.68
CA LEU A 285 -14.14 -17.26 -18.29
C LEU A 285 -15.36 -16.37 -18.10
N TRP A 286 -15.20 -15.18 -17.53
CA TRP A 286 -16.28 -14.22 -17.37
C TRP A 286 -16.78 -13.65 -18.70
N LEU A 287 -15.89 -13.43 -19.67
CA LEU A 287 -16.24 -12.93 -21.01
C LEU A 287 -16.85 -14.01 -21.91
N GLY A 288 -16.51 -15.28 -21.71
CA GLY A 288 -17.07 -16.41 -22.50
C GLY A 288 -18.57 -16.61 -22.31
N LYS A 289 -19.13 -16.19 -21.15
CA LYS A 289 -20.56 -16.19 -20.85
C LYS A 289 -21.29 -17.51 -21.13
N THR A 290 -20.61 -18.63 -21.02
CA THR A 290 -21.24 -19.95 -21.09
C THR A 290 -21.51 -20.49 -19.69
N MET A 291 -22.49 -21.39 -19.56
CA MET A 291 -22.78 -22.05 -18.29
C MET A 291 -21.56 -22.83 -17.78
N GLN A 292 -20.78 -23.40 -18.70
CA GLN A 292 -19.54 -24.14 -18.39
C GLN A 292 -18.47 -23.20 -17.83
N ASP A 293 -18.27 -22.02 -18.45
CA ASP A 293 -17.30 -21.02 -18.01
C ASP A 293 -17.62 -20.50 -16.61
N ILE A 294 -18.89 -20.20 -16.34
CA ILE A 294 -19.32 -19.71 -15.00
C ILE A 294 -19.17 -20.79 -13.93
N ARG A 295 -19.40 -22.07 -14.27
CA ARG A 295 -19.15 -23.18 -13.33
C ARG A 295 -17.67 -23.34 -13.03
N GLU A 296 -16.81 -23.25 -14.08
CA GLU A 296 -15.36 -23.35 -13.90
C GLU A 296 -14.82 -22.17 -13.12
N LEU A 297 -15.28 -20.95 -13.38
CA LEU A 297 -14.93 -19.77 -12.59
C LEU A 297 -15.28 -19.96 -11.10
N ALA A 298 -16.48 -20.46 -10.81
CA ALA A 298 -16.90 -20.73 -9.43
C ALA A 298 -16.04 -21.82 -8.75
N ARG A 299 -15.64 -22.87 -9.52
CA ARG A 299 -14.71 -23.91 -9.05
C ARG A 299 -13.34 -23.32 -8.69
N LEU A 300 -12.78 -22.51 -9.57
CA LEU A 300 -11.49 -21.86 -9.35
C LEU A 300 -11.52 -20.89 -8.15
N ILE A 301 -12.61 -20.12 -7.99
CA ILE A 301 -12.79 -19.26 -6.82
C ILE A 301 -12.84 -20.08 -5.53
N LYS A 302 -13.56 -21.20 -5.51
CA LYS A 302 -13.60 -22.11 -4.35
C LYS A 302 -12.22 -22.70 -4.05
N LYS A 303 -11.46 -23.08 -5.08
CA LYS A 303 -10.09 -23.59 -4.91
C LYS A 303 -9.19 -22.55 -4.26
N GLN A 304 -9.20 -21.31 -4.74
CA GLN A 304 -8.39 -20.22 -4.16
C GLN A 304 -8.82 -19.90 -2.73
N PHE A 305 -10.11 -19.92 -2.44
CA PHE A 305 -10.62 -19.77 -1.07
C PHE A 305 -9.98 -20.80 -0.11
N ILE A 306 -9.95 -22.08 -0.51
CA ILE A 306 -9.34 -23.14 0.31
C ILE A 306 -7.83 -22.94 0.48
N ILE A 307 -7.13 -22.50 -0.57
CA ILE A 307 -5.69 -22.21 -0.51
C ILE A 307 -5.39 -21.08 0.48
N ILE A 308 -6.15 -19.98 0.42
CA ILE A 308 -5.97 -18.85 1.36
C ILE A 308 -6.30 -19.29 2.78
N LEU A 309 -7.33 -20.14 2.98
CA LEU A 309 -7.67 -20.71 4.29
C LEU A 309 -6.52 -21.52 4.86
N GLY A 310 -5.97 -22.43 4.06
CA GLY A 310 -4.80 -23.24 4.47
C GLY A 310 -3.58 -22.40 4.80
N LEU A 311 -3.27 -21.39 3.96
CA LEU A 311 -2.19 -20.44 4.21
C LEU A 311 -2.40 -19.67 5.53
N THR A 312 -3.63 -19.20 5.78
CA THR A 312 -3.96 -18.46 7.00
C THR A 312 -3.83 -19.36 8.23
N ALA A 313 -4.37 -20.58 8.18
CA ALA A 313 -4.27 -21.54 9.30
C ALA A 313 -2.81 -21.91 9.59
N PHE A 314 -2.01 -22.17 8.55
CA PHE A 314 -0.57 -22.43 8.68
C PHE A 314 0.17 -21.24 9.31
N ALA A 315 -0.11 -20.03 8.85
CA ALA A 315 0.50 -18.82 9.37
C ALA A 315 0.16 -18.57 10.85
N ILE A 316 -1.09 -18.83 11.26
CA ILE A 316 -1.50 -18.75 12.68
C ILE A 316 -0.76 -19.82 13.51
N LEU A 317 -0.63 -21.05 13.01
CA LEU A 317 0.10 -22.12 13.68
C LEU A 317 1.56 -21.75 13.90
N VAL A 318 2.24 -21.22 12.87
CA VAL A 318 3.62 -20.74 12.96
C VAL A 318 3.74 -19.59 13.96
N ALA A 319 2.81 -18.63 13.92
CA ALA A 319 2.79 -17.51 14.86
C ALA A 319 2.61 -17.97 16.31
N ALA A 320 1.72 -18.93 16.55
CA ALA A 320 1.44 -19.47 17.87
C ALA A 320 2.59 -20.31 18.45
N THR A 321 3.43 -20.91 17.60
CA THR A 321 4.53 -21.78 18.05
C THR A 321 5.85 -21.03 18.17
N ILE A 322 6.32 -20.45 17.08
CA ILE A 322 7.65 -19.84 16.98
C ILE A 322 7.63 -18.33 16.69
N GLY A 323 6.44 -17.74 16.44
CA GLY A 323 6.33 -16.35 16.01
C GLY A 323 6.97 -15.36 16.98
N ILE A 324 6.60 -15.41 18.25
CA ILE A 324 7.13 -14.48 19.27
C ILE A 324 8.64 -14.66 19.49
N PRO A 325 9.19 -15.86 19.72
CA PRO A 325 10.64 -16.04 19.85
C PRO A 325 11.42 -15.48 18.65
N VAL A 326 10.96 -15.75 17.45
CA VAL A 326 11.61 -15.28 16.22
C VAL A 326 11.57 -13.73 16.13
N LEU A 327 10.41 -13.12 16.37
CA LEU A 327 10.28 -11.65 16.34
C LEU A 327 11.12 -11.00 17.45
N SER A 328 11.13 -11.56 18.66
CA SER A 328 11.94 -11.02 19.77
C SER A 328 13.44 -11.05 19.45
N ILE A 329 13.94 -12.14 18.84
CA ILE A 329 15.34 -12.24 18.40
C ILE A 329 15.62 -11.24 17.27
N ILE A 330 14.75 -11.17 16.26
CA ILE A 330 14.92 -10.28 15.12
C ILE A 330 14.98 -8.82 15.57
N PHE A 331 14.04 -8.37 16.38
CA PHE A 331 13.93 -6.96 16.78
C PHE A 331 14.71 -6.59 18.05
N GLY A 332 15.25 -7.59 18.77
CA GLY A 332 16.01 -7.37 20.01
C GLY A 332 15.12 -6.82 21.15
N THR A 333 13.84 -7.19 21.17
CA THR A 333 12.83 -6.68 22.10
C THR A 333 11.98 -7.84 22.59
N ASP A 334 11.68 -7.88 23.89
CA ASP A 334 10.80 -8.89 24.45
C ASP A 334 9.35 -8.63 24.00
N LEU A 335 8.76 -9.63 23.33
CA LEU A 335 7.39 -9.61 22.81
C LEU A 335 6.54 -10.73 23.43
N SER A 336 6.99 -11.36 24.52
CA SER A 336 6.35 -12.54 25.13
C SER A 336 4.90 -12.31 25.51
N ASP A 337 4.56 -11.11 25.96
CA ASP A 337 3.21 -10.74 26.39
C ASP A 337 2.20 -10.58 25.24
N TYR A 338 2.67 -10.51 23.99
CA TYR A 338 1.83 -10.17 22.82
C TYR A 338 1.53 -11.37 21.90
N LYS A 339 1.58 -12.59 22.43
CA LYS A 339 1.35 -13.82 21.66
C LYS A 339 -0.09 -13.90 21.12
N LEU A 340 -1.07 -13.51 21.93
CA LEU A 340 -2.47 -13.55 21.55
C LEU A 340 -2.75 -12.52 20.46
N GLU A 341 -2.24 -11.29 20.62
CA GLU A 341 -2.34 -10.22 19.66
C GLU A 341 -1.73 -10.61 18.31
N LEU A 342 -0.57 -11.24 18.32
CA LEU A 342 0.06 -11.76 17.10
C LEU A 342 -0.85 -12.75 16.38
N CYS A 343 -1.43 -13.74 17.07
CA CYS A 343 -2.32 -14.72 16.48
C CYS A 343 -3.59 -14.06 15.90
N VAL A 344 -4.18 -13.10 16.60
CA VAL A 344 -5.35 -12.35 16.13
C VAL A 344 -5.01 -11.50 14.90
N ILE A 345 -3.85 -10.85 14.90
CA ILE A 345 -3.38 -10.07 13.74
C ILE A 345 -3.12 -11.00 12.54
N MET A 346 -2.55 -12.18 12.74
CA MET A 346 -2.34 -13.16 11.67
C MET A 346 -3.67 -13.63 11.06
N PHE A 347 -4.68 -13.88 11.88
CA PHE A 347 -6.04 -14.13 11.40
C PHE A 347 -6.57 -12.96 10.58
N GLY A 348 -6.43 -11.72 11.08
CA GLY A 348 -6.79 -10.50 10.36
C GLY A 348 -6.06 -10.35 9.02
N GLY A 349 -4.77 -10.72 8.96
CA GLY A 349 -3.97 -10.75 7.74
C GLY A 349 -4.52 -11.72 6.69
N GLY A 350 -4.99 -12.90 7.12
CA GLY A 350 -5.71 -13.84 6.26
C GLY A 350 -7.04 -13.29 5.75
N MET A 351 -7.80 -12.61 6.61
CA MET A 351 -9.05 -11.94 6.20
C MET A 351 -8.79 -10.79 5.22
N LEU A 352 -7.70 -10.04 5.39
CA LEU A 352 -7.26 -9.03 4.42
C LEU A 352 -6.90 -9.66 3.06
N ALA A 353 -6.25 -10.83 3.05
CA ALA A 353 -5.97 -11.56 1.82
C ALA A 353 -7.27 -11.96 1.10
N TYR A 354 -8.30 -12.43 1.82
CA TYR A 354 -9.63 -12.69 1.25
C TYR A 354 -10.29 -11.42 0.73
N ALA A 355 -10.28 -10.33 1.48
CA ALA A 355 -10.87 -9.05 1.06
C ALA A 355 -10.23 -8.55 -0.24
N THR A 356 -8.90 -8.62 -0.34
CA THR A 356 -8.15 -8.23 -1.54
C THR A 356 -8.45 -9.16 -2.71
N TYR A 357 -8.54 -10.47 -2.46
CA TYR A 357 -8.90 -11.46 -3.46
C TYR A 357 -10.30 -11.20 -4.04
N PHE A 358 -11.32 -11.06 -3.19
CA PHE A 358 -12.70 -10.80 -3.63
C PHE A 358 -12.83 -9.42 -4.31
N SER A 359 -12.13 -8.40 -3.83
CA SER A 359 -12.06 -7.09 -4.50
C SER A 359 -11.54 -7.22 -5.94
N THR A 360 -10.51 -8.05 -6.14
CA THR A 360 -9.96 -8.33 -7.47
C THR A 360 -10.97 -9.09 -8.35
N VAL A 361 -11.64 -10.10 -7.80
CA VAL A 361 -12.70 -10.84 -8.52
C VAL A 361 -13.84 -9.90 -8.92
N LEU A 362 -14.32 -9.04 -8.00
CA LEU A 362 -15.35 -8.05 -8.28
C LEU A 362 -14.98 -7.07 -9.39
N THR A 363 -13.69 -6.72 -9.47
CA THR A 363 -13.17 -5.89 -10.59
C THR A 363 -13.24 -6.65 -11.91
N VAL A 364 -12.88 -7.92 -11.94
CA VAL A 364 -12.96 -8.80 -13.13
C VAL A 364 -14.41 -8.94 -13.62
N ILE A 365 -15.36 -9.15 -12.71
CA ILE A 365 -16.80 -9.25 -13.05
C ILE A 365 -17.49 -7.88 -13.22
N ARG A 366 -16.71 -6.78 -13.28
CA ARG A 366 -17.16 -5.41 -13.51
C ARG A 366 -18.14 -4.85 -12.46
N MET A 367 -17.99 -5.27 -11.21
CA MET A 367 -18.78 -4.78 -10.07
C MET A 367 -17.98 -3.87 -9.12
N GLN A 368 -16.91 -3.23 -9.62
CA GLN A 368 -15.99 -2.41 -8.81
C GLN A 368 -16.64 -1.20 -8.13
N ASN A 369 -17.75 -0.68 -8.64
CA ASN A 369 -18.44 0.47 -8.03
C ASN A 369 -18.97 0.16 -6.61
N ILE A 370 -19.25 -1.10 -6.33
CA ILE A 370 -19.71 -1.56 -5.01
C ILE A 370 -18.57 -1.45 -3.97
N LEU A 371 -17.32 -1.55 -4.40
CA LEU A 371 -16.16 -1.46 -3.50
C LEU A 371 -16.15 -0.15 -2.72
N VAL A 372 -16.49 0.97 -3.37
CA VAL A 372 -16.51 2.29 -2.72
C VAL A 372 -17.54 2.32 -1.59
N ILE A 373 -18.71 1.72 -1.81
CA ILE A 373 -19.81 1.70 -0.82
C ILE A 373 -19.38 0.84 0.38
N VAL A 374 -18.87 -0.37 0.12
CA VAL A 374 -18.43 -1.28 1.18
C VAL A 374 -17.28 -0.70 1.98
N TYR A 375 -16.26 -0.17 1.31
CA TYR A 375 -15.14 0.46 2.00
C TYR A 375 -15.59 1.72 2.77
N GLY A 376 -16.52 2.51 2.23
CA GLY A 376 -17.07 3.68 2.93
C GLY A 376 -17.78 3.30 4.22
N ALA A 377 -18.63 2.30 4.19
CA ALA A 377 -19.36 1.80 5.37
C ALA A 377 -18.39 1.26 6.45
N VAL A 378 -17.39 0.45 6.04
CA VAL A 378 -16.42 -0.12 6.98
C VAL A 378 -15.46 0.95 7.50
N ALA A 379 -15.06 1.95 6.70
CA ALA A 379 -14.25 3.06 7.16
C ALA A 379 -14.97 3.93 8.20
N LEU A 380 -16.27 4.14 8.01
CA LEU A 380 -17.09 4.85 9.00
C LEU A 380 -17.17 4.07 10.32
N ALA A 381 -17.44 2.76 10.26
CA ALA A 381 -17.41 1.88 11.43
C ALA A 381 -16.03 1.90 12.11
N ALA A 382 -14.94 1.84 11.34
CA ALA A 382 -13.58 1.92 11.84
C ALA A 382 -13.33 3.24 12.59
N LYS A 383 -13.76 4.38 12.03
CA LYS A 383 -13.60 5.70 12.66
C LYS A 383 -14.30 5.80 14.01
N ILE A 384 -15.52 5.26 14.10
CA ILE A 384 -16.32 5.34 15.34
C ILE A 384 -15.79 4.38 16.41
N MET A 385 -15.45 3.15 16.03
CA MET A 385 -15.18 2.09 16.99
C MET A 385 -13.69 1.97 17.39
N SER A 386 -12.74 2.36 16.52
CA SER A 386 -11.33 2.06 16.75
C SER A 386 -10.79 2.69 18.04
N VAL A 387 -11.05 3.97 18.27
CA VAL A 387 -10.57 4.65 19.49
C VAL A 387 -11.24 4.08 20.73
N LEU A 388 -12.55 3.82 20.69
CA LEU A 388 -13.30 3.26 21.82
C LEU A 388 -12.78 1.88 22.25
N VAL A 389 -12.50 1.00 21.28
CA VAL A 389 -12.02 -0.36 21.55
C VAL A 389 -10.56 -0.34 21.99
N VAL A 390 -9.70 0.44 21.31
CA VAL A 390 -8.28 0.51 21.64
C VAL A 390 -8.02 1.17 22.99
N SER A 391 -8.76 2.23 23.36
CA SER A 391 -8.61 2.85 24.68
C SER A 391 -8.99 1.92 25.83
N LYS A 392 -9.93 0.98 25.58
CA LYS A 392 -10.40 0.05 26.63
C LYS A 392 -9.54 -1.21 26.74
N TYR A 393 -9.07 -1.73 25.60
CA TYR A 393 -8.41 -3.05 25.54
C TYR A 393 -6.96 -2.98 25.05
N SER A 394 -6.37 -1.79 24.93
CA SER A 394 -4.98 -1.57 24.54
C SER A 394 -4.62 -2.28 23.22
N LEU A 395 -3.46 -2.95 23.13
CA LEU A 395 -3.00 -3.63 21.93
C LEU A 395 -3.89 -4.80 21.51
N LEU A 396 -4.49 -5.51 22.45
CA LEU A 396 -5.47 -6.57 22.13
C LEU A 396 -6.69 -5.96 21.45
N GLY A 397 -7.16 -4.80 21.92
CA GLY A 397 -8.22 -4.04 21.25
C GLY A 397 -7.88 -3.66 19.83
N ALA A 398 -6.65 -3.21 19.59
CA ALA A 398 -6.16 -2.89 18.26
C ALA A 398 -6.08 -4.12 17.32
N ALA A 399 -5.61 -5.25 17.84
CA ALA A 399 -5.56 -6.53 17.11
C ALA A 399 -6.97 -7.04 16.76
N CYS A 400 -7.90 -7.01 17.71
CA CYS A 400 -9.30 -7.41 17.49
C CYS A 400 -10.01 -6.47 16.51
N MET A 401 -9.76 -5.15 16.58
CA MET A 401 -10.28 -4.19 15.61
C MET A 401 -9.78 -4.48 14.20
N TYR A 402 -8.47 -4.71 14.03
CA TYR A 402 -7.92 -5.10 12.74
C TYR A 402 -8.59 -6.36 12.19
N ALA A 403 -8.61 -7.43 12.98
CA ALA A 403 -9.20 -8.70 12.59
C ALA A 403 -10.71 -8.57 12.27
N GLY A 404 -11.46 -7.83 13.09
CA GLY A 404 -12.88 -7.58 12.89
C GLY A 404 -13.17 -6.79 11.61
N LEU A 405 -12.46 -5.69 11.36
CA LEU A 405 -12.62 -4.89 10.14
C LEU A 405 -12.29 -5.69 8.87
N MET A 406 -11.19 -6.46 8.89
CA MET A 406 -10.81 -7.31 7.76
C MET A 406 -11.81 -8.43 7.53
N THR A 407 -12.37 -9.00 8.60
CA THR A 407 -13.42 -10.02 8.51
C THR A 407 -14.72 -9.47 7.90
N ILE A 408 -15.15 -8.30 8.35
CA ILE A 408 -16.33 -7.63 7.78
C ILE A 408 -16.13 -7.37 6.28
N LEU A 409 -14.96 -6.87 5.89
CA LEU A 409 -14.62 -6.65 4.48
C LEU A 409 -14.63 -7.96 3.68
N ALA A 410 -13.96 -9.00 4.18
CA ALA A 410 -13.86 -10.29 3.49
C ALA A 410 -15.25 -10.93 3.31
N VAL A 411 -16.08 -10.92 4.35
CA VAL A 411 -17.44 -11.47 4.32
C VAL A 411 -18.33 -10.66 3.37
N ALA A 412 -18.34 -9.33 3.48
CA ALA A 412 -19.16 -8.47 2.63
C ALA A 412 -18.80 -8.65 1.15
N LEU A 413 -17.51 -8.55 0.80
CA LEU A 413 -17.06 -8.71 -0.59
C LEU A 413 -17.25 -10.14 -1.10
N GLY A 414 -17.10 -11.15 -0.23
CA GLY A 414 -17.36 -12.54 -0.55
C GLY A 414 -18.83 -12.79 -0.88
N ILE A 415 -19.78 -12.29 -0.07
CA ILE A 415 -21.20 -12.38 -0.32
C ILE A 415 -21.57 -11.72 -1.65
N ILE A 416 -21.08 -10.50 -1.90
CA ILE A 416 -21.35 -9.78 -3.15
C ILE A 416 -20.81 -10.54 -4.36
N THR A 417 -19.62 -11.14 -4.25
CA THR A 417 -19.04 -11.98 -5.30
C THR A 417 -19.93 -13.19 -5.60
N LEU A 418 -20.39 -13.88 -4.56
CA LEU A 418 -21.28 -15.04 -4.72
C LEU A 418 -22.63 -14.66 -5.34
N VAL A 419 -23.21 -13.53 -4.93
CA VAL A 419 -24.46 -13.01 -5.51
C VAL A 419 -24.27 -12.66 -6.99
N GLY A 420 -23.17 -11.99 -7.34
CA GLY A 420 -22.85 -11.65 -8.73
C GLY A 420 -22.74 -12.89 -9.63
N ILE A 421 -22.02 -13.91 -9.18
CA ILE A 421 -21.86 -15.18 -9.93
C ILE A 421 -23.20 -15.93 -10.03
N ARG A 422 -24.02 -15.96 -8.95
CA ARG A 422 -25.34 -16.62 -8.98
C ARG A 422 -26.31 -15.92 -9.93
N LYS A 423 -26.29 -14.58 -9.96
CA LYS A 423 -27.12 -13.80 -10.86
C LYS A 423 -26.80 -14.12 -12.33
N GLU A 424 -25.51 -14.09 -12.70
CA GLU A 424 -25.09 -14.42 -14.07
C GLU A 424 -25.47 -15.87 -14.46
N LYS A 425 -25.29 -16.82 -13.52
CA LYS A 425 -25.69 -18.21 -13.74
C LYS A 425 -27.19 -18.35 -14.02
N ARG A 426 -28.03 -17.58 -13.31
CA ARG A 426 -29.48 -17.60 -13.49
C ARG A 426 -29.88 -17.01 -14.86
N THR A 427 -29.25 -15.86 -15.23
CA THR A 427 -29.49 -15.23 -16.55
C THR A 427 -29.13 -16.16 -17.73
N LEU A 428 -28.17 -17.06 -17.55
CA LEU A 428 -27.78 -18.05 -18.57
C LEU A 428 -28.65 -19.31 -18.59
N THR A 429 -29.58 -19.46 -17.62
CA THR A 429 -30.47 -20.59 -17.51
C THR A 429 -31.90 -20.24 -17.99
N GLU A 430 -32.23 -18.95 -17.95
CA GLU A 430 -33.43 -18.33 -18.51
C GLU A 430 -33.25 -18.02 -19.98
#